data_09fc943fcd7104420899369442250f32
#
_entry.id   09fc943fcd7104420899369442250f32
#
_cell.length_a   1.000
_cell.length_b   1.000
_cell.length_c   1.000
_cell.angle_alpha   90.00
_cell.angle_beta   90.00
_cell.angle_gamma   90.00
#
_symmetry.space_group_name_H-M   'P 1'
#
loop_
_entity.id
_entity.type
_entity.pdbx_description
1 polymer ?
#
loop_
_entity_poly.entity_id
_entity_poly.type
_entity_poly.pdbx_seq_one_letter_code
_entity_poly.pdbx_strand_id
1 'polypeptide(L)'
;MSNPHPATIRALTSAEIELAASVFGTALDTAAVTVRRAKFWALHPWWVTMAPDGHVWCHPNGFNWSADYAAEPVSSQAHFIHELVHVWQVQTGGHLALRRPPFARYGYAITTGKPFHRYGIEQQACIVEHAFRARAKGDAATLARLVPILPFPGWE
;
A
#
# COMPACT_ATOMS: atom_id res chain seq x y z
N MET A 1 -11.82 -23.80 17.33
CA MET A 1 -12.15 -22.37 17.13
C MET A 1 -10.97 -21.56 17.67
N SER A 2 -10.17 -20.98 16.78
CA SER A 2 -9.10 -20.08 17.22
C SER A 2 -9.72 -18.84 17.86
N ASN A 3 -9.34 -18.56 19.10
CA ASN A 3 -9.71 -17.33 19.78
C ASN A 3 -9.31 -16.14 18.88
N PRO A 4 -10.22 -15.20 18.62
CA PRO A 4 -9.85 -14.02 17.86
C PRO A 4 -8.70 -13.30 18.58
N HIS A 5 -7.62 -13.01 17.88
CA HIS A 5 -6.56 -12.20 18.44
C HIS A 5 -7.13 -10.86 18.91
N PRO A 6 -6.69 -10.34 20.06
CA PRO A 6 -7.16 -9.06 20.57
C PRO A 6 -6.91 -7.96 19.53
N ALA A 7 -7.83 -7.01 19.43
CA ALA A 7 -7.64 -5.84 18.58
C ALA A 7 -6.37 -5.10 18.99
N THR A 8 -5.49 -4.86 18.03
CA THR A 8 -4.21 -4.19 18.26
C THR A 8 -4.10 -2.99 17.31
N ILE A 9 -3.75 -1.84 17.86
CA ILE A 9 -3.45 -0.63 17.08
C ILE A 9 -2.02 -0.23 17.43
N ARG A 10 -1.18 -0.05 16.39
CA ARG A 10 0.19 0.40 16.56
C ARG A 10 0.57 1.47 15.53
N ALA A 11 1.51 2.33 15.88
CA ALA A 11 2.20 3.19 14.93
C ALA A 11 3.09 2.34 14.00
N LEU A 12 3.62 2.95 12.95
CA LEU A 12 4.67 2.33 12.15
C LEU A 12 5.94 2.18 12.98
N THR A 13 6.68 1.10 12.76
CA THR A 13 8.03 0.92 13.32
C THR A 13 9.01 1.88 12.61
N SER A 14 10.17 2.12 13.23
CA SER A 14 11.23 2.93 12.59
C SER A 14 11.65 2.34 11.25
N ALA A 15 11.75 1.01 11.15
CA ALA A 15 12.11 0.32 9.92
C ALA A 15 11.00 0.43 8.85
N GLU A 16 9.73 0.40 9.24
CA GLU A 16 8.61 0.65 8.32
C GLU A 16 8.58 2.11 7.82
N ILE A 17 8.94 3.08 8.67
CA ILE A 17 9.08 4.48 8.28
C ILE A 17 10.20 4.63 7.23
N GLU A 18 11.35 3.98 7.44
CA GLU A 18 12.47 3.97 6.48
C GLU A 18 12.05 3.28 5.17
N LEU A 19 11.35 2.15 5.26
CA LEU A 19 10.81 1.45 4.10
C LEU A 19 9.86 2.35 3.30
N ALA A 20 8.93 3.02 3.96
CA ALA A 20 8.00 3.97 3.34
C ALA A 20 8.75 5.15 2.71
N ALA A 21 9.73 5.74 3.42
CA ALA A 21 10.54 6.83 2.90
C ALA A 21 11.32 6.46 1.65
N SER A 22 11.76 5.20 1.53
CA SER A 22 12.45 4.68 0.34
C SER A 22 11.57 4.65 -0.91
N VAL A 23 10.25 4.71 -0.74
CA VAL A 23 9.26 4.66 -1.82
C VAL A 23 8.63 6.04 -2.05
N PHE A 24 8.15 6.67 -0.98
CA PHE A 24 7.33 7.89 -1.03
C PHE A 24 8.15 9.17 -0.79
N GLY A 25 9.40 9.06 -0.33
CA GLY A 25 10.15 10.21 0.15
C GLY A 25 9.38 10.92 1.27
N THR A 26 9.15 12.21 1.10
CA THR A 26 8.37 13.05 2.02
C THR A 26 6.89 13.17 1.65
N ALA A 27 6.44 12.49 0.60
CA ALA A 27 5.07 12.61 0.10
C ALA A 27 4.02 11.93 1.00
N LEU A 28 4.44 11.02 1.88
CA LEU A 28 3.58 10.32 2.84
C LEU A 28 3.90 10.77 4.26
N ASP A 29 2.89 11.25 4.99
CA ASP A 29 3.00 11.50 6.44
C ASP A 29 2.86 10.18 7.20
N THR A 30 3.99 9.56 7.52
CA THR A 30 4.04 8.28 8.23
C THR A 30 3.66 8.41 9.72
N ALA A 31 3.79 9.60 10.32
CA ALA A 31 3.45 9.83 11.72
C ALA A 31 1.93 9.73 11.97
N ALA A 32 1.12 10.02 10.95
CA ALA A 32 -0.34 9.92 11.02
C ALA A 32 -0.86 8.49 10.78
N VAL A 33 0.00 7.53 10.39
CA VAL A 33 -0.42 6.18 9.99
C VAL A 33 -0.40 5.23 11.17
N THR A 34 -1.46 4.41 11.31
CA THR A 34 -1.47 3.27 12.22
C THR A 34 -1.76 1.97 11.47
N VAL A 35 -1.21 0.87 11.95
CA VAL A 35 -1.57 -0.49 11.55
C VAL A 35 -2.52 -1.06 12.58
N ARG A 36 -3.68 -1.52 12.14
CA ARG A 36 -4.78 -1.96 13.01
C ARG A 36 -5.11 -3.42 12.74
N ARG A 37 -4.95 -4.26 13.75
CA ARG A 37 -5.43 -5.64 13.73
C ARG A 37 -6.88 -5.64 14.21
N ALA A 38 -7.79 -5.18 13.35
CA ALA A 38 -9.21 -5.04 13.64
C ALA A 38 -10.01 -5.07 12.34
N LYS A 39 -11.31 -5.33 12.44
CA LYS A 39 -12.20 -5.19 11.29
C LYS A 39 -12.49 -3.71 11.05
N PHE A 40 -12.37 -3.26 9.80
CA PHE A 40 -12.82 -1.93 9.40
C PHE A 40 -14.34 -1.82 9.42
N TRP A 41 -15.05 -2.91 9.03
CA TRP A 41 -16.49 -3.04 9.01
C TRP A 41 -16.92 -4.46 9.39
N ALA A 42 -18.21 -4.69 9.66
CA ALA A 42 -18.70 -5.98 10.16
C ALA A 42 -18.40 -7.17 9.25
N LEU A 43 -18.45 -6.94 7.92
CA LEU A 43 -18.21 -7.97 6.89
C LEU A 43 -16.80 -7.90 6.29
N HIS A 44 -15.82 -7.27 6.95
CA HIS A 44 -14.43 -7.24 6.50
C HIS A 44 -13.92 -8.66 6.26
N PRO A 45 -13.56 -9.06 5.01
CA PRO A 45 -13.11 -10.40 4.73
C PRO A 45 -11.78 -10.70 5.41
N TRP A 46 -11.61 -11.90 5.95
CA TRP A 46 -10.42 -12.29 6.72
C TRP A 46 -9.12 -12.32 5.90
N TRP A 47 -9.22 -12.40 4.57
CA TRP A 47 -8.06 -12.42 3.64
C TRP A 47 -7.72 -11.03 3.06
N VAL A 48 -8.46 -9.99 3.42
CA VAL A 48 -8.30 -8.66 2.86
C VAL A 48 -7.61 -7.73 3.85
N THR A 49 -6.57 -7.05 3.39
CA THR A 49 -6.02 -5.84 4.00
C THR A 49 -6.56 -4.63 3.25
N MET A 50 -6.85 -3.56 3.94
CA MET A 50 -7.38 -2.35 3.31
C MET A 50 -6.92 -1.09 4.03
N ALA A 51 -6.86 0.02 3.32
CA ALA A 51 -6.48 1.31 3.87
C ALA A 51 -7.44 2.44 3.41
N PRO A 52 -8.74 2.37 3.75
CA PRO A 52 -9.73 3.27 3.19
C PRO A 52 -9.79 4.65 3.86
N ASP A 53 -9.21 4.79 5.05
CA ASP A 53 -9.32 5.96 5.93
C ASP A 53 -7.97 6.57 6.36
N GLY A 54 -6.89 6.20 5.68
CA GLY A 54 -5.54 6.65 6.05
C GLY A 54 -4.82 5.78 7.08
N HIS A 55 -5.40 4.64 7.43
CA HIS A 55 -4.81 3.62 8.29
C HIS A 55 -4.86 2.26 7.61
N VAL A 56 -3.92 1.37 7.96
CA VAL A 56 -3.89 0.00 7.42
C VAL A 56 -4.67 -0.92 8.34
N TRP A 57 -5.69 -1.58 7.80
CA TRP A 57 -6.58 -2.48 8.54
C TRP A 57 -6.37 -3.92 8.11
N CYS A 58 -5.99 -4.77 9.07
CA CYS A 58 -5.82 -6.21 8.89
C CYS A 58 -6.87 -6.95 9.70
N HIS A 59 -7.57 -7.89 9.07
CA HIS A 59 -8.57 -8.67 9.79
C HIS A 59 -7.93 -9.43 10.97
N PRO A 60 -8.55 -9.49 12.17
CA PRO A 60 -7.97 -10.13 13.35
C PRO A 60 -7.60 -11.60 13.16
N ASN A 61 -8.36 -12.32 12.34
CA ASN A 61 -8.16 -13.74 12.02
C ASN A 61 -7.44 -13.95 10.68
N GLY A 62 -6.99 -12.84 10.03
CA GLY A 62 -6.25 -12.90 8.78
C GLY A 62 -4.77 -13.17 9.00
N PHE A 63 -4.10 -13.54 7.94
CA PHE A 63 -2.65 -13.83 7.92
C PHE A 63 -1.79 -12.63 7.48
N ASN A 64 -2.42 -11.50 7.15
CA ASN A 64 -1.72 -10.34 6.57
C ASN A 64 -1.16 -9.37 7.63
N TRP A 65 -1.51 -9.54 8.91
CA TRP A 65 -0.99 -8.66 9.96
C TRP A 65 0.45 -9.04 10.31
N SER A 66 1.29 -8.02 10.44
CA SER A 66 2.65 -8.16 10.96
C SER A 66 2.94 -7.14 12.06
N ALA A 67 3.81 -7.51 12.99
CA ALA A 67 4.34 -6.60 14.00
C ALA A 67 5.34 -5.60 13.38
N ASP A 68 6.00 -5.99 12.29
CA ASP A 68 6.95 -5.17 11.53
C ASP A 68 7.05 -5.69 10.08
N TYR A 69 6.40 -5.01 9.16
CA TYR A 69 6.45 -5.39 7.74
C TYR A 69 7.84 -5.25 7.12
N ALA A 70 8.69 -4.37 7.66
CA ALA A 70 10.05 -4.22 7.14
C ALA A 70 10.92 -5.47 7.41
N ALA A 71 10.57 -6.28 8.40
CA ALA A 71 11.22 -7.55 8.69
C ALA A 71 10.66 -8.74 7.88
N GLU A 72 9.56 -8.54 7.16
CA GLU A 72 8.90 -9.57 6.39
C GLU A 72 9.57 -9.79 5.01
N PRO A 73 9.26 -10.89 4.32
CA PRO A 73 9.69 -11.08 2.94
C PRO A 73 9.23 -9.97 2.00
N VAL A 74 9.94 -9.76 0.90
CA VAL A 74 9.66 -8.72 -0.12
C VAL A 74 8.19 -8.75 -0.59
N SER A 75 7.57 -9.92 -0.67
CA SER A 75 6.16 -10.05 -1.04
C SER A 75 5.22 -9.36 -0.06
N SER A 76 5.47 -9.50 1.24
CA SER A 76 4.69 -8.85 2.29
C SER A 76 5.01 -7.35 2.38
N GLN A 77 6.28 -6.98 2.23
CA GLN A 77 6.67 -5.57 2.15
C GLN A 77 5.99 -4.87 0.96
N ALA A 78 5.97 -5.51 -0.20
CA ALA A 78 5.35 -4.96 -1.40
C ALA A 78 3.83 -4.79 -1.23
N HIS A 79 3.16 -5.74 -0.59
CA HIS A 79 1.75 -5.63 -0.23
C HIS A 79 1.51 -4.47 0.75
N PHE A 80 2.36 -4.32 1.76
CA PHE A 80 2.30 -3.19 2.68
C PHE A 80 2.50 -1.85 1.96
N ILE A 81 3.44 -1.75 1.03
CA ILE A 81 3.63 -0.57 0.17
C ILE A 81 2.36 -0.28 -0.66
N HIS A 82 1.69 -1.31 -1.22
CA HIS A 82 0.42 -1.17 -1.92
C HIS A 82 -0.63 -0.46 -1.03
N GLU A 83 -0.78 -0.91 0.22
CA GLU A 83 -1.72 -0.29 1.17
C GLU A 83 -1.30 1.14 1.55
N LEU A 84 0.00 1.40 1.66
CA LEU A 84 0.49 2.77 1.91
C LEU A 84 0.22 3.73 0.72
N VAL A 85 0.10 3.23 -0.51
CA VAL A 85 -0.37 4.06 -1.63
C VAL A 85 -1.80 4.53 -1.36
N HIS A 86 -2.67 3.66 -0.86
CA HIS A 86 -4.04 4.05 -0.49
C HIS A 86 -4.05 5.06 0.66
N VAL A 87 -3.17 4.92 1.65
CA VAL A 87 -2.98 5.93 2.69
C VAL A 87 -2.58 7.28 2.08
N TRP A 88 -1.61 7.29 1.18
CA TRP A 88 -1.19 8.50 0.47
C TRP A 88 -2.33 9.12 -0.33
N GLN A 89 -3.13 8.31 -1.03
CA GLN A 89 -4.30 8.78 -1.76
C GLN A 89 -5.32 9.47 -0.84
N VAL A 90 -5.54 8.95 0.37
CA VAL A 90 -6.39 9.59 1.39
C VAL A 90 -5.78 10.90 1.87
N GLN A 91 -4.49 10.92 2.22
CA GLN A 91 -3.79 12.11 2.70
C GLN A 91 -3.77 13.24 1.67
N THR A 92 -3.80 12.90 0.38
CA THR A 92 -3.85 13.88 -0.72
C THR A 92 -5.27 14.28 -1.14
N GLY A 93 -6.28 13.98 -0.31
CA GLY A 93 -7.68 14.39 -0.51
C GLY A 93 -8.53 13.37 -1.27
N GLY A 94 -8.07 12.14 -1.44
CA GLY A 94 -8.84 11.04 -2.01
C GLY A 94 -9.87 10.49 -1.04
N HIS A 95 -11.14 10.43 -1.45
CA HIS A 95 -12.19 9.70 -0.73
C HIS A 95 -12.31 8.30 -1.35
N LEU A 96 -11.50 7.34 -0.89
CA LEU A 96 -11.40 6.00 -1.49
C LEU A 96 -12.73 5.24 -1.46
N ALA A 97 -13.51 5.39 -0.39
CA ALA A 97 -14.82 4.76 -0.28
C ALA A 97 -15.82 5.21 -1.36
N LEU A 98 -15.68 6.47 -1.85
CA LEU A 98 -16.51 7.03 -2.91
C LEU A 98 -15.93 6.81 -4.32
N ARG A 99 -14.62 6.52 -4.41
CA ARG A 99 -13.90 6.36 -5.69
C ARG A 99 -13.61 4.91 -6.04
N ARG A 100 -13.87 3.97 -5.13
CA ARG A 100 -13.71 2.55 -5.40
C ARG A 100 -14.98 2.03 -6.09
N PRO A 101 -14.99 1.89 -7.42
CA PRO A 101 -16.10 1.24 -8.10
C PRO A 101 -16.20 -0.21 -7.59
N PRO A 102 -17.41 -0.83 -7.56
CA PRO A 102 -17.60 -2.20 -7.10
C PRO A 102 -16.78 -3.23 -7.91
N PHE A 103 -16.20 -2.84 -9.03
CA PHE A 103 -15.30 -3.64 -9.88
C PHE A 103 -13.97 -2.90 -10.10
N ALA A 104 -13.21 -2.69 -9.01
CA ALA A 104 -11.89 -2.08 -9.09
C ALA A 104 -10.98 -2.91 -10.01
N ARG A 105 -10.37 -2.25 -11.01
CA ARG A 105 -9.41 -2.88 -11.91
C ARG A 105 -8.02 -2.80 -11.30
N TYR A 106 -7.38 -3.95 -11.11
CA TYR A 106 -6.00 -4.07 -10.66
C TYR A 106 -5.03 -4.12 -11.86
N GLY A 107 -5.44 -4.78 -12.95
CA GLY A 107 -4.64 -4.85 -14.17
C GLY A 107 -4.51 -3.50 -14.86
N TYR A 108 -3.30 -3.19 -15.32
CA TYR A 108 -2.99 -1.96 -16.04
C TYR A 108 -2.03 -2.22 -17.20
N ALA A 109 -2.05 -1.32 -18.19
CA ALA A 109 -1.04 -1.22 -19.22
C ALA A 109 -0.42 0.18 -19.20
N ILE A 110 0.91 0.25 -19.24
CA ILE A 110 1.59 1.53 -19.32
C ILE A 110 1.38 2.12 -20.71
N THR A 111 0.77 3.28 -20.75
CA THR A 111 0.48 4.03 -21.98
C THR A 111 1.39 5.25 -22.04
N THR A 112 2.09 5.43 -23.15
CA THR A 112 2.97 6.59 -23.38
C THR A 112 2.19 7.90 -23.18
N GLY A 113 2.74 8.80 -22.37
CA GLY A 113 2.14 10.11 -22.09
C GLY A 113 0.98 10.09 -21.09
N LYS A 114 0.56 8.93 -20.58
CA LYS A 114 -0.48 8.85 -19.55
C LYS A 114 0.13 9.10 -18.16
N PRO A 115 -0.20 10.21 -17.47
CA PRO A 115 0.35 10.49 -16.15
C PRO A 115 -0.24 9.58 -15.08
N PHE A 116 0.50 9.39 -13.97
CA PHE A 116 0.13 8.51 -12.87
C PHE A 116 -1.30 8.72 -12.33
N HIS A 117 -1.70 9.97 -12.14
CA HIS A 117 -3.03 10.29 -11.59
C HIS A 117 -4.22 9.93 -12.50
N ARG A 118 -3.96 9.54 -13.75
CA ARG A 118 -5.00 9.08 -14.69
C ARG A 118 -5.23 7.58 -14.64
N TYR A 119 -4.39 6.84 -13.91
CA TYR A 119 -4.65 5.44 -13.61
C TYR A 119 -5.68 5.34 -12.47
N GLY A 120 -6.46 4.26 -12.44
CA GLY A 120 -7.37 3.97 -11.33
C GLY A 120 -6.62 3.80 -10.00
N ILE A 121 -7.30 4.01 -8.88
CA ILE A 121 -6.66 3.99 -7.55
C ILE A 121 -5.94 2.67 -7.26
N GLU A 122 -6.53 1.53 -7.61
CA GLU A 122 -5.90 0.21 -7.45
C GLU A 122 -4.76 0.01 -8.45
N GLN A 123 -4.90 0.52 -9.68
CA GLN A 123 -3.83 0.49 -10.66
C GLN A 123 -2.61 1.30 -10.21
N GLN A 124 -2.83 2.47 -9.61
CA GLN A 124 -1.76 3.28 -9.00
C GLN A 124 -1.02 2.48 -7.91
N ALA A 125 -1.75 1.83 -7.02
CA ALA A 125 -1.17 1.01 -5.97
C ALA A 125 -0.37 -0.17 -6.55
N CYS A 126 -0.90 -0.86 -7.57
CA CYS A 126 -0.19 -1.93 -8.26
C CYS A 126 1.07 -1.45 -8.98
N ILE A 127 1.05 -0.28 -9.62
CA ILE A 127 2.22 0.30 -10.29
C ILE A 127 3.36 0.50 -9.29
N VAL A 128 3.08 1.09 -8.13
CA VAL A 128 4.08 1.33 -7.08
C VAL A 128 4.57 0.02 -6.48
N GLU A 129 3.66 -0.91 -6.19
CA GLU A 129 4.00 -2.24 -5.70
C GLU A 129 4.94 -2.98 -6.65
N HIS A 130 4.63 -2.97 -7.95
CA HIS A 130 5.45 -3.63 -8.97
C HIS A 130 6.83 -2.96 -9.12
N ALA A 131 6.89 -1.63 -9.06
CA ALA A 131 8.17 -0.91 -9.05
C ALA A 131 9.02 -1.27 -7.82
N PHE A 132 8.40 -1.36 -6.64
CA PHE A 132 9.07 -1.80 -5.41
C PHE A 132 9.64 -3.22 -5.56
N ARG A 133 8.83 -4.18 -6.06
CA ARG A 133 9.28 -5.55 -6.33
C ARG A 133 10.40 -5.61 -7.34
N ALA A 134 10.32 -4.83 -8.42
CA ALA A 134 11.34 -4.75 -9.45
C ALA A 134 12.67 -4.23 -8.87
N ARG A 135 12.63 -3.19 -8.04
CA ARG A 135 13.81 -2.66 -7.36
C ARG A 135 14.45 -3.71 -6.44
N ALA A 136 13.66 -4.40 -5.65
CA ALA A 136 14.15 -5.45 -4.76
C ALA A 136 14.79 -6.63 -5.49
N LYS A 137 14.35 -6.92 -6.73
CA LYS A 137 14.87 -8.01 -7.58
C LYS A 137 15.98 -7.57 -8.54
N GLY A 138 16.25 -6.28 -8.65
CA GLY A 138 17.19 -5.75 -9.66
C GLY A 138 16.64 -5.83 -11.10
N ASP A 139 15.31 -5.82 -11.29
CA ASP A 139 14.67 -5.85 -12.61
C ASP A 139 14.69 -4.46 -13.25
N ALA A 140 15.81 -4.15 -13.90
CA ALA A 140 16.03 -2.86 -14.57
C ALA A 140 15.03 -2.58 -15.70
N ALA A 141 14.57 -3.61 -16.41
CA ALA A 141 13.64 -3.45 -17.52
C ALA A 141 12.26 -2.98 -17.03
N THR A 142 11.75 -3.58 -15.95
CA THR A 142 10.51 -3.14 -15.32
C THR A 142 10.65 -1.75 -14.71
N LEU A 143 11.76 -1.46 -14.03
CA LEU A 143 12.03 -0.12 -13.46
C LEU A 143 12.05 0.96 -14.55
N ALA A 144 12.73 0.72 -15.67
CA ALA A 144 12.78 1.67 -16.78
C ALA A 144 11.39 2.04 -17.33
N ARG A 145 10.41 1.14 -17.21
CA ARG A 145 9.01 1.38 -17.64
C ARG A 145 8.17 2.10 -16.59
N LEU A 146 8.38 1.81 -15.31
CA LEU A 146 7.50 2.28 -14.23
C LEU A 146 7.99 3.58 -13.57
N VAL A 147 9.30 3.70 -13.33
CA VAL A 147 9.88 4.84 -12.62
C VAL A 147 9.52 6.20 -13.24
N PRO A 148 9.53 6.37 -14.59
CA PRO A 148 9.22 7.67 -15.20
C PRO A 148 7.83 8.22 -14.91
N ILE A 149 6.88 7.38 -14.49
CA ILE A 149 5.51 7.80 -14.21
C ILE A 149 5.21 7.93 -12.71
N LEU A 150 6.13 7.49 -11.83
CA LEU A 150 5.93 7.57 -10.39
C LEU A 150 5.94 9.03 -9.91
N PRO A 151 4.99 9.44 -9.05
CA PRO A 151 4.91 10.83 -8.59
C PRO A 151 5.80 11.11 -7.38
N PHE A 152 6.61 10.15 -6.95
CA PHE A 152 7.40 10.23 -5.72
C PHE A 152 8.87 10.54 -6.03
N PRO A 153 9.51 11.45 -5.26
CA PRO A 153 10.95 11.66 -5.36
C PRO A 153 11.71 10.43 -4.81
N GLY A 154 12.92 10.17 -5.33
CA GLY A 154 13.79 9.11 -4.81
C GLY A 154 13.73 7.80 -5.57
N TRP A 155 13.14 7.79 -6.76
CA TRP A 155 13.20 6.67 -7.70
C TRP A 155 14.22 6.86 -8.84
N GLU A 156 15.03 7.91 -8.76
CA GLU A 156 16.09 8.25 -9.72
C GLU A 156 17.28 7.28 -9.66
#